data_3f49327fa994fe771c8cb59fbc5957e2
#
_entry.id   3f49327fa994fe771c8cb59fbc5957e2
#
_cell.length_a   1.000
_cell.length_b   1.000
_cell.length_c   1.000
_cell.angle_alpha   90.00
_cell.angle_beta   90.00
_cell.angle_gamma   90.00
#
_symmetry.space_group_name_H-M   'P 1'
#
loop_
_entity.id
_entity.type
_entity.pdbx_description
1 polymer ?
#
loop_
_entity_poly.entity_id
_entity_poly.type
_entity_poly.pdbx_seq_one_letter_code
_entity_poly.pdbx_strand_id
1 'polypeptide(L)'
;MPKLKLITFGCQANDLDSERITGLLHNEGYTLTECEEEADLILLNTCAIREKAEHKVYSRLGSFQVLKRERAGLKIGICGCVAQQEGQVLLNRFPYLDFVVGPAQLTAIPSLLQTGATRSVVTTRAPGYSYPVDAPVQRQSNIRAWVSIMEGCDHFCTFCVVPFTRGRERSRPPQEIVEEIRGLKRQGYREVTLLGQTVNSYGRKLTPPISFVELLRQIDQLVDSQMRVRFTSPHPLDVTDELAAAIAALPSLCEQIHLPVQSGSDRILYQMKRGHTRDEYLKKIALLRARTPEIAITTDVIVGFPGETEEDFQATLDLMQEVGFDGAFMFKYSPRPHTEAERMPDQLSEEAKGRWLEQALALMNRLSLERNRAYLGRTVEVLVNREDAKGNTDRHTGRTRQNKIVHFGGEGVVDGSFVSVAITGATPLYLQGEMVGR
;
A
#
# COMPACT_ATOMS: atom_id res chain seq x y z
N MET A 1 3.04 -24.32 22.45
CA MET A 1 3.62 -23.20 21.71
C MET A 1 2.77 -21.97 21.99
N PRO A 2 3.36 -20.82 22.30
CA PRO A 2 2.60 -19.61 22.53
C PRO A 2 1.89 -19.16 21.25
N LYS A 3 0.69 -18.58 21.38
CA LYS A 3 -0.17 -18.17 20.27
C LYS A 3 -0.13 -16.66 20.06
N LEU A 4 0.05 -16.23 18.82
CA LEU A 4 0.02 -14.84 18.38
C LEU A 4 -1.29 -14.53 17.66
N LYS A 5 -2.06 -13.57 18.14
CA LYS A 5 -3.08 -12.88 17.35
C LYS A 5 -2.51 -11.59 16.80
N LEU A 6 -2.28 -11.52 15.49
CA LEU A 6 -1.81 -10.32 14.80
C LEU A 6 -2.98 -9.67 14.05
N ILE A 7 -3.25 -8.41 14.35
CA ILE A 7 -4.34 -7.63 13.74
C ILE A 7 -3.71 -6.48 12.96
N THR A 8 -3.85 -6.50 11.63
CA THR A 8 -3.26 -5.50 10.75
C THR A 8 -4.30 -4.49 10.30
N PHE A 9 -4.01 -3.23 10.50
CA PHE A 9 -4.76 -2.10 9.96
C PHE A 9 -3.84 -1.28 9.07
N GLY A 10 -4.18 -1.12 7.79
CA GLY A 10 -3.38 -0.20 7.00
C GLY A 10 -3.28 -0.43 5.50
N CYS A 11 -2.08 -0.29 5.00
CA CYS A 11 -1.70 -0.40 3.60
C CYS A 11 -0.70 -1.56 3.41
N GLN A 12 -0.28 -1.79 2.17
CA GLN A 12 0.69 -2.84 1.80
C GLN A 12 2.00 -2.79 2.62
N ALA A 13 2.43 -1.60 3.04
CA ALA A 13 3.59 -1.49 3.93
C ALA A 13 3.31 -2.10 5.32
N ASN A 14 2.08 -1.99 5.84
CA ASN A 14 1.70 -2.66 7.08
C ASN A 14 1.53 -4.17 6.86
N ASP A 15 1.04 -4.61 5.70
CA ASP A 15 0.96 -6.04 5.39
C ASP A 15 2.37 -6.66 5.42
N LEU A 16 3.35 -6.02 4.76
CA LEU A 16 4.75 -6.45 4.82
C LEU A 16 5.32 -6.40 6.26
N ASP A 17 5.04 -5.35 7.02
CA ASP A 17 5.47 -5.25 8.42
C ASP A 17 4.89 -6.42 9.24
N SER A 18 3.65 -6.84 8.97
CA SER A 18 3.02 -8.00 9.61
C SER A 18 3.67 -9.33 9.21
N GLU A 19 4.03 -9.52 7.94
CA GLU A 19 4.80 -10.68 7.49
C GLU A 19 6.17 -10.77 8.19
N ARG A 20 6.84 -9.63 8.38
CA ARG A 20 8.10 -9.52 9.12
C ARG A 20 7.94 -9.87 10.60
N ILE A 21 6.91 -9.30 11.26
CA ILE A 21 6.59 -9.59 12.67
C ILE A 21 6.30 -11.08 12.85
N THR A 22 5.49 -11.66 11.96
CA THR A 22 5.16 -13.09 12.02
C THR A 22 6.41 -13.95 11.86
N GLY A 23 7.31 -13.62 10.94
CA GLY A 23 8.57 -14.32 10.77
C GLY A 23 9.48 -14.24 12.02
N LEU A 24 9.63 -13.04 12.58
CA LEU A 24 10.41 -12.84 13.82
C LEU A 24 9.86 -13.67 14.97
N LEU A 25 8.53 -13.65 15.19
CA LEU A 25 7.89 -14.34 16.31
C LEU A 25 7.77 -15.85 16.08
N HIS A 26 7.70 -16.30 14.81
CA HIS A 26 7.78 -17.73 14.51
C HIS A 26 9.12 -18.34 14.97
N ASN A 27 10.23 -17.62 14.78
CA ASN A 27 11.55 -18.04 15.27
C ASN A 27 11.63 -18.09 16.82
N GLU A 28 10.77 -17.33 17.50
CA GLU A 28 10.60 -17.39 18.96
C GLU A 28 9.59 -18.47 19.40
N GLY A 29 9.11 -19.29 18.47
CA GLY A 29 8.20 -20.40 18.73
C GLY A 29 6.71 -20.00 18.80
N TYR A 30 6.33 -18.79 18.41
CA TYR A 30 4.92 -18.40 18.32
C TYR A 30 4.24 -19.01 17.08
N THR A 31 2.99 -19.40 17.25
CA THR A 31 2.10 -19.81 16.15
C THR A 31 0.93 -18.83 16.02
N LEU A 32 0.47 -18.57 14.79
CA LEU A 32 -0.68 -17.70 14.56
C LEU A 32 -1.98 -18.33 15.05
N THR A 33 -2.88 -17.52 15.57
CA THR A 33 -4.26 -17.90 15.89
C THR A 33 -5.26 -16.84 15.39
N GLU A 34 -6.43 -17.28 14.98
CA GLU A 34 -7.54 -16.38 14.67
C GLU A 34 -8.40 -16.03 15.90
N CYS A 35 -8.26 -16.79 16.98
CA CYS A 35 -9.03 -16.63 18.23
C CYS A 35 -8.27 -15.74 19.21
N GLU A 36 -8.86 -14.63 19.63
CA GLU A 36 -8.25 -13.68 20.59
C GLU A 36 -8.18 -14.27 22.01
N GLU A 37 -9.16 -15.08 22.34
CA GLU A 37 -9.28 -15.74 23.64
C GLU A 37 -8.16 -16.79 23.86
N GLU A 38 -7.59 -17.32 22.77
CA GLU A 38 -6.50 -18.29 22.84
C GLU A 38 -5.11 -17.66 22.78
N ALA A 39 -5.02 -16.37 22.41
CA ALA A 39 -3.74 -15.73 22.18
C ALA A 39 -2.96 -15.50 23.48
N ASP A 40 -1.67 -15.77 23.47
CA ASP A 40 -0.74 -15.39 24.53
C ASP A 40 -0.14 -14.00 24.28
N LEU A 41 -0.15 -13.59 23.01
CA LEU A 41 0.22 -12.25 22.54
C LEU A 41 -0.81 -11.73 21.54
N ILE A 42 -1.38 -10.55 21.80
CA ILE A 42 -2.16 -9.79 20.83
C ILE A 42 -1.31 -8.61 20.38
N LEU A 43 -1.08 -8.48 19.08
CA LEU A 43 -0.32 -7.40 18.51
C LEU A 43 -1.12 -6.68 17.42
N LEU A 44 -1.27 -5.36 17.56
CA LEU A 44 -1.93 -4.51 16.58
C LEU A 44 -0.87 -3.81 15.73
N ASN A 45 -0.85 -4.07 14.43
CA ASN A 45 -0.04 -3.32 13.48
C ASN A 45 -0.89 -2.21 12.85
N THR A 46 -0.47 -0.95 12.97
CA THR A 46 -1.33 0.22 12.84
C THR A 46 -0.84 1.20 11.80
N CYS A 47 -1.80 1.86 11.14
CA CYS A 47 -1.58 2.86 10.10
C CYS A 47 -2.14 4.23 10.54
N ALA A 48 -1.35 5.28 10.35
CA ALA A 48 -1.73 6.66 10.64
C ALA A 48 -2.26 7.42 9.40
N ILE A 49 -2.31 6.79 8.22
CA ILE A 49 -2.73 7.45 6.98
C ILE A 49 -4.26 7.52 6.87
N ARG A 50 -4.96 6.49 7.37
CA ARG A 50 -6.43 6.36 7.24
C ARG A 50 -7.11 6.52 8.59
N GLU A 51 -7.91 7.57 8.74
CA GLU A 51 -8.67 7.87 9.97
C GLU A 51 -9.53 6.69 10.45
N LYS A 52 -10.28 6.07 9.52
CA LYS A 52 -11.08 4.88 9.86
C LYS A 52 -10.24 3.72 10.43
N ALA A 53 -8.97 3.60 10.02
CA ALA A 53 -8.09 2.58 10.57
C ALA A 53 -7.70 2.93 12.02
N GLU A 54 -7.39 4.19 12.29
CA GLU A 54 -7.05 4.69 13.61
C GLU A 54 -8.21 4.54 14.61
N HIS A 55 -9.43 4.94 14.23
CA HIS A 55 -10.64 4.73 15.06
C HIS A 55 -10.87 3.25 15.39
N LYS A 56 -10.66 2.35 14.41
CA LYS A 56 -10.75 0.90 14.66
C LYS A 56 -9.70 0.41 15.64
N VAL A 57 -8.48 0.95 15.59
CA VAL A 57 -7.40 0.61 16.55
C VAL A 57 -7.84 0.94 17.96
N TYR A 58 -8.31 2.16 18.22
CA TYR A 58 -8.76 2.56 19.56
C TYR A 58 -9.94 1.75 20.07
N SER A 59 -10.92 1.48 19.19
CA SER A 59 -12.06 0.63 19.53
C SER A 59 -11.61 -0.77 19.93
N ARG A 60 -10.68 -1.38 19.17
CA ARG A 60 -10.13 -2.71 19.47
C ARG A 60 -9.30 -2.71 20.75
N LEU A 61 -8.48 -1.70 20.95
CA LEU A 61 -7.75 -1.57 22.22
C LEU A 61 -8.73 -1.56 23.38
N GLY A 62 -9.82 -0.76 23.31
CA GLY A 62 -10.83 -0.74 24.39
C GLY A 62 -11.39 -2.13 24.75
N SER A 63 -11.64 -2.99 23.74
CA SER A 63 -12.17 -4.35 23.97
C SER A 63 -11.18 -5.28 24.69
N PHE A 64 -9.87 -5.10 24.49
CA PHE A 64 -8.84 -5.98 25.07
C PHE A 64 -8.62 -5.76 26.58
N GLN A 65 -9.14 -4.68 27.14
CA GLN A 65 -9.05 -4.45 28.58
C GLN A 65 -9.73 -5.57 29.38
N VAL A 66 -10.84 -6.09 28.91
CA VAL A 66 -11.55 -7.22 29.55
C VAL A 66 -10.70 -8.47 29.48
N LEU A 67 -10.23 -8.85 28.30
CA LEU A 67 -9.37 -10.02 28.10
C LEU A 67 -8.10 -9.98 28.98
N LYS A 68 -7.49 -8.80 29.11
CA LYS A 68 -6.28 -8.62 29.93
C LYS A 68 -6.56 -8.80 31.43
N ARG A 69 -7.77 -8.45 31.89
CA ARG A 69 -8.18 -8.67 33.30
C ARG A 69 -8.43 -10.14 33.60
N GLU A 70 -9.03 -10.86 32.67
CA GLU A 70 -9.34 -12.29 32.79
C GLU A 70 -8.09 -13.16 32.63
N ARG A 71 -7.10 -12.70 31.85
CA ARG A 71 -5.89 -13.44 31.52
C ARG A 71 -4.63 -12.62 31.86
N ALA A 72 -4.15 -12.73 33.08
CA ALA A 72 -2.99 -11.98 33.59
C ALA A 72 -1.69 -12.24 32.79
N GLY A 73 -1.55 -13.41 32.16
CA GLY A 73 -0.40 -13.77 31.32
C GLY A 73 -0.46 -13.22 29.89
N LEU A 74 -1.63 -12.76 29.42
CA LEU A 74 -1.79 -12.20 28.06
C LEU A 74 -0.92 -10.97 27.87
N LYS A 75 -0.10 -10.94 26.81
CA LYS A 75 0.63 -9.73 26.38
C LYS A 75 -0.12 -9.00 25.30
N ILE A 76 -0.16 -7.66 25.38
CA ILE A 76 -0.82 -6.80 24.38
C ILE A 76 0.16 -5.72 23.94
N GLY A 77 0.49 -5.70 22.66
CA GLY A 77 1.38 -4.72 22.06
C GLY A 77 0.73 -3.97 20.89
N ILE A 78 1.25 -2.80 20.60
CA ILE A 78 0.89 -2.02 19.42
C ILE A 78 2.15 -1.63 18.66
N CYS A 79 2.12 -1.75 17.33
CA CYS A 79 3.22 -1.35 16.47
C CYS A 79 2.74 -0.58 15.23
N GLY A 80 3.67 -0.09 14.44
CA GLY A 80 3.38 0.62 13.19
C GLY A 80 3.30 2.14 13.32
N CYS A 81 2.59 2.79 12.39
CA CYS A 81 2.63 4.25 12.24
C CYS A 81 1.94 5.00 13.38
N VAL A 82 0.80 4.52 13.92
CA VAL A 82 0.15 5.13 15.09
C VAL A 82 1.02 4.95 16.33
N ALA A 83 1.63 3.77 16.49
CA ALA A 83 2.58 3.52 17.58
C ALA A 83 3.76 4.51 17.55
N GLN A 84 4.31 4.77 16.36
CA GLN A 84 5.37 5.77 16.16
C GLN A 84 4.92 7.20 16.48
N GLN A 85 3.70 7.55 16.10
CA GLN A 85 3.16 8.89 16.24
C GLN A 85 2.86 9.24 17.69
N GLU A 86 2.25 8.31 18.45
CA GLU A 86 1.72 8.58 19.78
C GLU A 86 2.63 8.05 20.92
N GLY A 87 3.38 7.00 20.67
CA GLY A 87 4.37 6.52 21.64
C GLY A 87 3.84 6.38 23.07
N GLN A 88 4.39 7.18 24.00
CA GLN A 88 4.05 7.16 25.41
C GLN A 88 2.58 7.52 25.70
N VAL A 89 1.93 8.31 24.85
CA VAL A 89 0.52 8.70 25.01
C VAL A 89 -0.37 7.45 24.99
N LEU A 90 -0.08 6.48 24.11
CA LEU A 90 -0.82 5.20 24.05
C LEU A 90 -0.73 4.41 25.37
N LEU A 91 0.47 4.32 25.96
CA LEU A 91 0.62 3.62 27.25
C LEU A 91 -0.12 4.33 28.39
N ASN A 92 -0.20 5.65 28.33
CA ASN A 92 -0.93 6.42 29.37
C ASN A 92 -2.44 6.25 29.20
N ARG A 93 -2.93 6.25 27.97
CA ARG A 93 -4.35 6.08 27.64
C ARG A 93 -4.84 4.65 27.86
N PHE A 94 -3.99 3.65 27.59
CA PHE A 94 -4.29 2.24 27.73
C PHE A 94 -3.29 1.57 28.68
N PRO A 95 -3.50 1.64 30.02
CA PRO A 95 -2.53 1.18 31.02
C PRO A 95 -2.21 -0.32 30.98
N TYR A 96 -3.04 -1.11 30.33
CA TYR A 96 -2.88 -2.55 30.15
C TYR A 96 -2.01 -2.94 28.95
N LEU A 97 -1.57 -1.99 28.12
CA LEU A 97 -0.58 -2.25 27.08
C LEU A 97 0.78 -2.58 27.68
N ASP A 98 1.42 -3.61 27.16
CA ASP A 98 2.76 -4.03 27.58
C ASP A 98 3.85 -3.24 26.84
N PHE A 99 3.66 -2.99 25.52
CA PHE A 99 4.66 -2.24 24.74
C PHE A 99 4.07 -1.51 23.52
N VAL A 100 4.83 -0.51 23.07
CA VAL A 100 4.55 0.30 21.85
C VAL A 100 5.82 0.36 21.01
N VAL A 101 5.75 -0.07 19.73
CA VAL A 101 6.92 -0.21 18.85
C VAL A 101 6.70 0.50 17.53
N GLY A 102 7.61 1.41 17.15
CA GLY A 102 7.60 2.09 15.86
C GLY A 102 7.95 1.14 14.70
N PRO A 103 7.59 1.50 13.43
CA PRO A 103 7.82 0.64 12.27
C PRO A 103 9.31 0.35 12.00
N ALA A 104 10.21 1.25 12.43
CA ALA A 104 11.66 1.05 12.30
C ALA A 104 12.27 0.14 13.37
N GLN A 105 11.49 -0.35 14.32
CA GLN A 105 11.96 -1.09 15.49
C GLN A 105 11.27 -2.45 15.69
N LEU A 106 10.70 -3.02 14.62
CA LEU A 106 9.99 -4.30 14.69
C LEU A 106 10.87 -5.43 15.23
N THR A 107 12.17 -5.38 14.95
CA THR A 107 13.17 -6.35 15.44
C THR A 107 13.38 -6.31 16.95
N ALA A 108 12.90 -5.28 17.65
CA ALA A 108 12.94 -5.22 19.11
C ALA A 108 11.83 -6.04 19.79
N ILE A 109 10.78 -6.43 19.05
CA ILE A 109 9.62 -7.14 19.62
C ILE A 109 10.02 -8.44 20.34
N PRO A 110 10.85 -9.33 19.74
CA PRO A 110 11.28 -10.56 20.43
C PRO A 110 11.96 -10.28 21.77
N SER A 111 12.89 -9.34 21.83
CA SER A 111 13.62 -9.02 23.07
C SER A 111 12.71 -8.43 24.16
N LEU A 112 11.71 -7.63 23.79
CA LEU A 112 10.71 -7.10 24.74
C LEU A 112 9.88 -8.22 25.38
N LEU A 113 9.56 -9.25 24.61
CA LEU A 113 8.83 -10.42 25.11
C LEU A 113 9.69 -11.31 26.03
N GLN A 114 10.94 -11.57 25.64
CA GLN A 114 11.89 -12.38 26.42
C GLN A 114 12.25 -11.74 27.76
N THR A 115 12.51 -10.44 27.80
CA THR A 115 12.86 -9.70 29.01
C THR A 115 11.67 -9.48 29.95
N GLY A 116 10.45 -9.80 29.51
CA GLY A 116 9.23 -9.50 30.27
C GLY A 116 9.00 -8.01 30.48
N ALA A 117 9.62 -7.16 29.65
CA ALA A 117 9.50 -5.72 29.76
C ALA A 117 8.02 -5.30 29.67
N THR A 118 7.60 -4.48 30.63
CA THR A 118 6.24 -3.94 30.70
C THR A 118 6.29 -2.43 30.50
N ARG A 119 5.25 -1.90 29.84
CA ARG A 119 5.06 -0.46 29.57
C ARG A 119 6.26 0.18 28.85
N SER A 120 6.79 -0.53 27.84
CA SER A 120 7.94 -0.09 27.06
C SER A 120 7.54 0.65 25.79
N VAL A 121 8.25 1.74 25.45
CA VAL A 121 8.11 2.48 24.18
C VAL A 121 9.44 2.41 23.43
N VAL A 122 9.39 1.88 22.20
CA VAL A 122 10.55 1.78 21.30
C VAL A 122 10.19 2.40 19.95
N THR A 123 10.40 3.72 19.85
CA THR A 123 10.03 4.53 18.67
C THR A 123 11.23 5.31 18.11
N THR A 124 12.46 4.94 18.47
CA THR A 124 13.68 5.53 17.91
C THR A 124 13.78 5.22 16.42
N ARG A 125 14.31 6.18 15.66
CA ARG A 125 14.51 6.01 14.21
C ARG A 125 15.91 5.46 13.95
N ALA A 126 15.99 4.45 13.09
CA ALA A 126 17.28 3.94 12.63
C ALA A 126 17.91 4.91 11.61
N PRO A 127 19.24 5.06 11.58
CA PRO A 127 19.93 5.92 10.61
C PRO A 127 19.92 5.35 9.18
N GLY A 128 19.87 4.03 9.03
CA GLY A 128 19.81 3.32 7.73
C GLY A 128 18.47 2.67 7.46
N TYR A 129 18.38 1.83 6.42
CA TYR A 129 17.26 0.94 6.19
C TYR A 129 17.07 0.05 7.42
N SER A 130 15.83 -0.05 7.92
CA SER A 130 15.61 -0.48 9.30
C SER A 130 15.44 -1.98 9.48
N TYR A 131 15.09 -2.73 8.43
CA TYR A 131 14.85 -4.16 8.54
C TYR A 131 16.04 -4.96 7.99
N PRO A 132 16.69 -5.84 8.80
CA PRO A 132 17.84 -6.62 8.36
C PRO A 132 17.49 -7.57 7.22
N VAL A 133 18.43 -7.76 6.30
CA VAL A 133 18.26 -8.61 5.10
C VAL A 133 17.97 -10.05 5.46
N ASP A 134 18.68 -10.56 6.48
CA ASP A 134 18.58 -11.96 6.93
C ASP A 134 17.45 -12.20 7.93
N ALA A 135 16.70 -11.15 8.28
CA ALA A 135 15.60 -11.29 9.22
C ALA A 135 14.44 -12.05 8.56
N PRO A 136 13.83 -12.97 9.29
CA PRO A 136 12.81 -13.86 8.74
C PRO A 136 11.54 -13.09 8.33
N VAL A 137 10.97 -13.50 7.20
CA VAL A 137 9.69 -12.99 6.70
C VAL A 137 8.77 -14.17 6.45
N GLN A 138 7.65 -14.24 7.14
CA GLN A 138 6.62 -15.24 6.87
C GLN A 138 5.54 -14.65 5.97
N ARG A 139 5.60 -14.97 4.70
CA ARG A 139 4.68 -14.46 3.69
C ARG A 139 3.27 -15.00 3.91
N GLN A 140 2.26 -14.15 3.67
CA GLN A 140 0.85 -14.55 3.74
C GLN A 140 0.39 -15.24 2.45
N SER A 141 1.00 -14.90 1.31
CA SER A 141 0.69 -15.46 0.00
C SER A 141 1.89 -16.28 -0.53
N ASN A 142 1.58 -17.34 -1.27
CA ASN A 142 2.56 -18.13 -2.01
C ASN A 142 2.67 -17.72 -3.50
N ILE A 143 1.87 -16.73 -3.92
CA ILE A 143 1.77 -16.29 -5.31
C ILE A 143 2.36 -14.90 -5.47
N ARG A 144 2.06 -13.99 -4.53
CA ARG A 144 2.49 -12.59 -4.55
C ARG A 144 3.37 -12.28 -3.34
N ALA A 145 4.38 -11.45 -3.53
CA ALA A 145 5.22 -10.96 -2.46
C ALA A 145 5.36 -9.44 -2.48
N TRP A 146 5.34 -8.85 -1.29
CA TRP A 146 5.71 -7.46 -1.08
C TRP A 146 7.22 -7.37 -0.86
N VAL A 147 7.90 -6.51 -1.61
CA VAL A 147 9.35 -6.29 -1.48
C VAL A 147 9.61 -4.82 -1.21
N SER A 148 10.03 -4.48 0.00
CA SER A 148 10.41 -3.11 0.32
C SER A 148 11.74 -2.76 -0.33
N ILE A 149 11.77 -1.68 -1.11
CA ILE A 149 12.98 -1.16 -1.75
C ILE A 149 13.50 0.09 -1.06
N MET A 150 12.63 0.78 -0.32
CA MET A 150 12.97 1.99 0.42
C MET A 150 11.94 2.26 1.53
N GLU A 151 12.33 3.09 2.49
CA GLU A 151 11.48 3.58 3.57
C GLU A 151 11.58 5.09 3.72
N GLY A 152 10.49 5.72 4.19
CA GLY A 152 10.42 7.16 4.43
C GLY A 152 10.23 7.99 3.18
N CYS A 153 10.06 9.31 3.35
CA CYS A 153 9.80 10.24 2.25
C CYS A 153 10.33 11.64 2.59
N ASP A 154 10.87 12.31 1.57
CA ASP A 154 11.45 13.66 1.71
C ASP A 154 10.58 14.78 1.12
N HIS A 155 9.40 14.48 0.57
CA HIS A 155 8.55 15.50 -0.06
C HIS A 155 7.87 16.44 0.94
N PHE A 156 7.62 16.01 2.18
CA PHE A 156 6.98 16.83 3.21
C PHE A 156 5.69 17.54 2.74
N CYS A 157 4.85 16.82 1.98
CA CYS A 157 3.52 17.34 1.63
C CYS A 157 2.78 17.75 2.92
N THR A 158 2.09 18.89 2.90
CA THR A 158 1.54 19.53 4.11
C THR A 158 0.53 18.71 4.90
N PHE A 159 -0.12 17.73 4.24
CA PHE A 159 -1.10 16.82 4.85
C PHE A 159 -0.48 15.48 5.30
N CYS A 160 0.77 15.21 4.97
CA CYS A 160 1.31 13.85 5.04
C CYS A 160 2.10 13.59 6.32
N VAL A 161 1.70 12.56 7.04
CA VAL A 161 2.34 12.13 8.30
C VAL A 161 3.54 11.18 8.08
N VAL A 162 3.79 10.72 6.86
CA VAL A 162 4.85 9.73 6.56
C VAL A 162 6.23 10.16 7.03
N PRO A 163 6.72 11.41 6.79
CA PRO A 163 8.03 11.82 7.30
C PRO A 163 8.15 11.74 8.83
N PHE A 164 7.04 11.86 9.53
CA PHE A 164 6.97 11.81 11.00
C PHE A 164 6.86 10.37 11.53
N THR A 165 6.32 9.45 10.76
CA THR A 165 6.12 8.05 11.18
C THR A 165 7.17 7.10 10.63
N ARG A 166 7.51 7.19 9.33
CA ARG A 166 8.52 6.33 8.67
C ARG A 166 9.86 7.03 8.45
N GLY A 167 9.94 8.33 8.74
CA GLY A 167 11.17 9.11 8.69
C GLY A 167 11.54 9.61 7.30
N ARG A 168 12.83 10.04 7.19
CA ARG A 168 13.44 10.48 5.93
C ARG A 168 13.66 9.30 5.00
N GLU A 169 13.75 9.59 3.70
CA GLU A 169 14.00 8.59 2.67
C GLU A 169 15.31 7.82 2.88
N ARG A 170 15.23 6.50 2.85
CA ARG A 170 16.35 5.55 2.96
C ARG A 170 16.11 4.41 1.98
N SER A 171 16.99 4.31 0.98
CA SER A 171 16.94 3.23 0.00
C SER A 171 17.69 2.01 0.51
N ARG A 172 17.17 0.83 0.18
CA ARG A 172 17.82 -0.46 0.41
C ARG A 172 18.86 -0.72 -0.69
N PRO A 173 20.00 -1.35 -0.40
CA PRO A 173 20.97 -1.73 -1.42
C PRO A 173 20.36 -2.58 -2.53
N PRO A 174 20.66 -2.32 -3.83
CA PRO A 174 20.03 -3.03 -4.94
C PRO A 174 20.34 -4.53 -4.94
N GLN A 175 21.54 -4.93 -4.52
CA GLN A 175 21.95 -6.33 -4.44
C GLN A 175 21.04 -7.14 -3.49
N GLU A 176 20.65 -6.56 -2.36
CA GLU A 176 19.77 -7.19 -1.39
C GLU A 176 18.35 -7.39 -1.94
N ILE A 177 17.85 -6.39 -2.71
CA ILE A 177 16.53 -6.46 -3.35
C ILE A 177 16.54 -7.56 -4.42
N VAL A 178 17.57 -7.58 -5.27
CA VAL A 178 17.73 -8.56 -6.33
C VAL A 178 17.84 -9.99 -5.76
N GLU A 179 18.60 -10.16 -4.66
CA GLU A 179 18.74 -11.50 -4.04
C GLU A 179 17.43 -11.97 -3.38
N GLU A 180 16.69 -11.08 -2.72
CA GLU A 180 15.36 -11.42 -2.19
C GLU A 180 14.41 -11.87 -3.33
N ILE A 181 14.36 -11.11 -4.43
CA ILE A 181 13.50 -11.47 -5.59
C ILE A 181 13.97 -12.77 -6.23
N ARG A 182 15.28 -13.03 -6.30
CA ARG A 182 15.82 -14.31 -6.75
C ARG A 182 15.35 -15.46 -5.87
N GLY A 183 15.36 -15.27 -4.57
CA GLY A 183 14.82 -16.23 -3.60
C GLY A 183 13.33 -16.50 -3.82
N LEU A 184 12.53 -15.47 -4.02
CA LEU A 184 11.09 -15.58 -4.29
C LEU A 184 10.83 -16.32 -5.60
N LYS A 185 11.58 -16.03 -6.68
CA LYS A 185 11.49 -16.77 -7.95
C LYS A 185 11.76 -18.27 -7.77
N ARG A 186 12.83 -18.63 -7.03
CA ARG A 186 13.14 -20.04 -6.71
C ARG A 186 12.03 -20.75 -5.94
N GLN A 187 11.30 -20.01 -5.09
CA GLN A 187 10.16 -20.50 -4.33
C GLN A 187 8.86 -20.58 -5.14
N GLY A 188 8.86 -20.14 -6.39
CA GLY A 188 7.72 -20.25 -7.29
C GLY A 188 6.73 -19.07 -7.24
N TYR A 189 7.09 -17.95 -6.61
CA TYR A 189 6.25 -16.73 -6.65
C TYR A 189 6.06 -16.25 -8.09
N ARG A 190 4.90 -15.71 -8.38
CA ARG A 190 4.47 -15.26 -9.72
C ARG A 190 4.35 -13.76 -9.86
N GLU A 191 4.29 -13.03 -8.76
CA GLU A 191 4.22 -11.57 -8.76
C GLU A 191 5.00 -10.98 -7.59
N VAL A 192 5.78 -9.94 -7.84
CA VAL A 192 6.37 -9.11 -6.81
C VAL A 192 5.88 -7.67 -6.96
N THR A 193 5.60 -7.03 -5.84
CA THR A 193 5.28 -5.60 -5.82
C THR A 193 6.31 -4.86 -5.00
N LEU A 194 7.03 -3.93 -5.64
CA LEU A 194 8.03 -3.10 -5.02
C LEU A 194 7.35 -2.01 -4.19
N LEU A 195 7.68 -1.96 -2.90
CA LEU A 195 7.09 -1.03 -1.94
C LEU A 195 8.08 0.07 -1.54
N GLY A 196 7.54 1.26 -1.40
CA GLY A 196 8.20 2.43 -0.83
C GLY A 196 7.18 3.56 -0.68
N GLN A 197 7.59 4.69 -0.13
CA GLN A 197 6.71 5.86 0.00
C GLN A 197 6.87 6.83 -1.19
N THR A 198 7.94 6.67 -1.98
CA THR A 198 8.20 7.38 -3.24
C THR A 198 9.16 6.54 -4.08
N VAL A 199 8.69 5.42 -4.61
CA VAL A 199 9.57 4.40 -5.22
C VAL A 199 10.41 4.92 -6.38
N ASN A 200 9.93 5.92 -7.12
CA ASN A 200 10.66 6.49 -8.25
C ASN A 200 11.75 7.51 -7.86
N SER A 201 11.94 7.79 -6.56
CA SER A 201 13.14 8.48 -6.04
C SER A 201 14.24 7.50 -5.57
N TYR A 202 13.95 6.19 -5.61
CA TYR A 202 14.87 5.15 -5.15
C TYR A 202 16.32 5.35 -5.61
N GLY A 203 17.24 5.10 -4.70
CA GLY A 203 18.67 4.99 -4.97
C GLY A 203 19.43 6.31 -5.10
N ARG A 204 18.76 7.46 -5.12
CA ARG A 204 19.42 8.79 -5.24
C ARG A 204 20.45 9.06 -4.15
N LYS A 205 20.25 8.50 -2.95
CA LYS A 205 21.12 8.67 -1.77
C LYS A 205 22.07 7.53 -1.52
N LEU A 206 22.06 6.50 -2.36
CA LEU A 206 23.04 5.42 -2.29
C LEU A 206 24.41 5.89 -2.80
N THR A 207 25.46 5.20 -2.39
CA THR A 207 26.82 5.45 -2.86
C THR A 207 27.42 4.16 -3.40
N PRO A 208 27.64 4.06 -4.74
CA PRO A 208 27.24 5.03 -5.77
C PRO A 208 25.72 5.14 -5.92
N PRO A 209 25.19 6.26 -6.44
CA PRO A 209 23.76 6.38 -6.69
C PRO A 209 23.31 5.47 -7.84
N ILE A 210 22.08 4.98 -7.76
CA ILE A 210 21.43 4.16 -8.80
C ILE A 210 20.03 4.68 -9.05
N SER A 211 19.55 4.66 -10.30
CA SER A 211 18.18 5.07 -10.60
C SER A 211 17.18 3.93 -10.33
N PHE A 212 15.92 4.32 -10.09
CA PHE A 212 14.83 3.33 -9.98
C PHE A 212 14.69 2.49 -11.27
N VAL A 213 14.87 3.11 -12.42
CA VAL A 213 14.81 2.41 -13.73
C VAL A 213 15.92 1.38 -13.87
N GLU A 214 17.11 1.69 -13.39
CA GLU A 214 18.22 0.73 -13.41
C GLU A 214 17.94 -0.47 -12.49
N LEU A 215 17.34 -0.25 -11.32
CA LEU A 215 16.87 -1.33 -10.46
C LEU A 215 15.81 -2.20 -11.18
N LEU A 216 14.85 -1.57 -11.88
CA LEU A 216 13.83 -2.29 -12.64
C LEU A 216 14.46 -3.16 -13.75
N ARG A 217 15.48 -2.67 -14.46
CA ARG A 217 16.21 -3.46 -15.47
C ARG A 217 16.91 -4.67 -14.87
N GLN A 218 17.58 -4.49 -13.71
CA GLN A 218 18.23 -5.62 -13.01
C GLN A 218 17.21 -6.67 -12.56
N ILE A 219 16.04 -6.25 -12.10
CA ILE A 219 14.96 -7.18 -11.72
C ILE A 219 14.39 -7.89 -12.94
N ASP A 220 14.13 -7.16 -14.04
CA ASP A 220 13.60 -7.74 -15.28
C ASP A 220 14.51 -8.83 -15.85
N GLN A 221 15.83 -8.56 -15.89
CA GLN A 221 16.83 -9.56 -16.33
C GLN A 221 16.84 -10.83 -15.45
N LEU A 222 16.44 -10.70 -14.18
CA LEU A 222 16.41 -11.80 -13.24
C LEU A 222 15.14 -12.67 -13.38
N VAL A 223 13.96 -12.04 -13.57
CA VAL A 223 12.67 -12.71 -13.31
C VAL A 223 12.06 -13.40 -14.52
N ASP A 224 12.44 -13.02 -15.74
CA ASP A 224 11.85 -13.49 -17.00
C ASP A 224 10.32 -13.25 -17.13
N SER A 225 9.68 -13.84 -18.16
CA SER A 225 8.24 -13.64 -18.43
C SER A 225 7.29 -14.39 -17.46
N GLN A 226 7.82 -15.19 -16.54
CA GLN A 226 6.99 -15.99 -15.62
C GLN A 226 6.66 -15.29 -14.30
N MET A 227 7.25 -14.13 -14.05
CA MET A 227 6.99 -13.33 -12.84
C MET A 227 6.63 -11.90 -13.23
N ARG A 228 5.54 -11.39 -12.70
CA ARG A 228 5.11 -10.01 -12.86
C ARG A 228 5.78 -9.10 -11.83
N VAL A 229 6.19 -7.93 -12.27
CA VAL A 229 6.73 -6.88 -11.41
C VAL A 229 5.79 -5.69 -11.40
N ARG A 230 5.42 -5.25 -10.19
CA ARG A 230 4.63 -4.04 -9.95
C ARG A 230 5.37 -3.14 -8.97
N PHE A 231 4.96 -1.90 -8.91
CA PHE A 231 5.42 -0.96 -7.89
C PHE A 231 4.29 -0.04 -7.44
N THR A 232 4.42 0.53 -6.25
CA THR A 232 3.42 1.43 -5.66
C THR A 232 4.02 2.78 -5.30
N SER A 233 3.16 3.79 -5.15
CA SER A 233 3.51 5.10 -4.60
C SER A 233 4.61 5.88 -5.35
N PRO A 234 4.67 5.89 -6.70
CA PRO A 234 5.51 6.84 -7.41
C PRO A 234 4.95 8.26 -7.21
N HIS A 235 5.86 9.25 -7.18
CA HIS A 235 5.47 10.65 -7.12
C HIS A 235 5.42 11.26 -8.55
N PRO A 236 4.42 12.09 -8.89
CA PRO A 236 4.31 12.70 -10.22
C PRO A 236 5.54 13.47 -10.68
N LEU A 237 6.23 14.18 -9.77
CA LEU A 237 7.47 14.90 -10.08
C LEU A 237 8.55 14.01 -10.70
N ASP A 238 8.66 12.77 -10.22
CA ASP A 238 9.73 11.84 -10.56
C ASP A 238 9.35 10.87 -11.70
N VAL A 239 8.24 11.11 -12.41
CA VAL A 239 7.92 10.40 -13.64
C VAL A 239 8.74 10.99 -14.77
N THR A 240 9.67 10.19 -15.30
CA THR A 240 10.57 10.55 -16.40
C THR A 240 10.21 9.80 -17.68
N ASP A 241 10.72 10.27 -18.84
CA ASP A 241 10.60 9.53 -20.10
C ASP A 241 11.26 8.14 -20.00
N GLU A 242 12.37 8.04 -19.26
CA GLU A 242 13.06 6.77 -19.04
C GLU A 242 12.18 5.76 -18.27
N LEU A 243 11.43 6.22 -17.23
CA LEU A 243 10.50 5.35 -16.52
C LEU A 243 9.33 4.92 -17.42
N ALA A 244 8.77 5.84 -18.20
CA ALA A 244 7.70 5.53 -19.16
C ALA A 244 8.16 4.54 -20.23
N ALA A 245 9.39 4.70 -20.73
CA ALA A 245 10.01 3.77 -21.68
C ALA A 245 10.28 2.38 -21.03
N ALA A 246 10.69 2.35 -19.77
CA ALA A 246 10.90 1.09 -19.04
C ALA A 246 9.60 0.31 -18.86
N ILE A 247 8.49 0.98 -18.50
CA ILE A 247 7.17 0.34 -18.39
C ILE A 247 6.74 -0.29 -19.71
N ALA A 248 7.06 0.35 -20.84
CA ALA A 248 6.72 -0.15 -22.17
C ALA A 248 7.64 -1.28 -22.65
N ALA A 249 8.91 -1.29 -22.22
CA ALA A 249 9.94 -2.14 -22.82
C ALA A 249 10.30 -3.37 -21.98
N LEU A 250 10.11 -3.33 -20.65
CA LEU A 250 10.50 -4.43 -19.77
C LEU A 250 9.37 -5.47 -19.65
N PRO A 251 9.55 -6.71 -20.16
CA PRO A 251 8.48 -7.72 -20.24
C PRO A 251 7.85 -8.10 -18.90
N SER A 252 8.62 -8.09 -17.82
CA SER A 252 8.12 -8.42 -16.48
C SER A 252 7.27 -7.29 -15.87
N LEU A 253 7.50 -6.03 -16.30
CA LEU A 253 6.78 -4.88 -15.75
C LEU A 253 5.33 -4.86 -16.25
N CYS A 254 4.40 -4.72 -15.31
CA CYS A 254 2.99 -4.64 -15.64
C CYS A 254 2.61 -3.24 -16.14
N GLU A 255 1.74 -3.16 -17.14
CA GLU A 255 1.23 -1.92 -17.72
C GLU A 255 0.21 -1.25 -16.79
N GLN A 256 0.67 -0.86 -15.61
CA GLN A 256 -0.14 -0.22 -14.57
C GLN A 256 0.72 0.71 -13.74
N ILE A 257 0.18 1.87 -13.42
CA ILE A 257 0.79 2.83 -12.50
C ILE A 257 -0.25 3.42 -11.56
N HIS A 258 0.08 3.50 -10.26
CA HIS A 258 -0.69 4.26 -9.29
C HIS A 258 0.00 5.61 -9.09
N LEU A 259 -0.55 6.70 -9.61
CA LEU A 259 0.07 8.02 -9.63
C LEU A 259 -0.78 9.05 -8.87
N PRO A 260 -0.56 9.25 -7.56
CA PRO A 260 -1.37 10.11 -6.72
C PRO A 260 -1.28 11.58 -7.10
N VAL A 261 -2.38 12.17 -7.59
CA VAL A 261 -2.45 13.60 -7.91
C VAL A 261 -2.83 14.45 -6.69
N GLN A 262 -3.76 13.99 -5.90
CA GLN A 262 -4.36 14.56 -4.69
C GLN A 262 -5.44 15.63 -4.97
N SER A 263 -5.23 16.57 -5.90
CA SER A 263 -6.19 17.62 -6.31
C SER A 263 -5.99 17.98 -7.78
N GLY A 264 -7.02 18.51 -8.43
CA GLY A 264 -6.97 19.07 -9.78
C GLY A 264 -6.77 20.59 -9.81
N SER A 265 -6.73 21.25 -8.66
CA SER A 265 -6.50 22.68 -8.54
C SER A 265 -5.03 23.00 -8.27
N ASP A 266 -4.42 23.86 -9.09
CA ASP A 266 -3.03 24.30 -8.88
C ASP A 266 -2.84 25.03 -7.57
N ARG A 267 -3.85 25.79 -7.13
CA ARG A 267 -3.85 26.48 -5.85
C ARG A 267 -3.76 25.49 -4.68
N ILE A 268 -4.56 24.44 -4.71
CA ILE A 268 -4.56 23.37 -3.68
C ILE A 268 -3.28 22.53 -3.77
N LEU A 269 -2.83 22.18 -4.97
CA LEU A 269 -1.55 21.47 -5.15
C LEU A 269 -0.37 22.26 -4.57
N TYR A 270 -0.35 23.58 -4.76
CA TYR A 270 0.65 24.44 -4.15
C TYR A 270 0.56 24.45 -2.61
N GLN A 271 -0.64 24.59 -2.03
CA GLN A 271 -0.84 24.52 -0.58
C GLN A 271 -0.50 23.14 0.01
N MET A 272 -0.75 22.07 -0.75
CA MET A 272 -0.34 20.71 -0.39
C MET A 272 1.18 20.48 -0.52
N LYS A 273 1.93 21.42 -1.10
CA LYS A 273 3.36 21.27 -1.45
C LYS A 273 3.62 20.04 -2.33
N ARG A 274 2.77 19.86 -3.37
CA ARG A 274 2.93 18.74 -4.30
C ARG A 274 4.04 18.93 -5.31
N GLY A 275 4.51 20.18 -5.51
CA GLY A 275 5.64 20.51 -6.37
C GLY A 275 5.35 20.37 -7.88
N HIS A 276 4.13 20.12 -8.28
CA HIS A 276 3.69 20.07 -9.66
C HIS A 276 2.35 20.78 -9.84
N THR A 277 2.07 21.21 -11.07
CA THR A 277 0.79 21.76 -11.50
C THR A 277 -0.08 20.69 -12.15
N ARG A 278 -1.37 21.03 -12.39
CA ARG A 278 -2.29 20.20 -13.17
C ARG A 278 -1.74 19.91 -14.57
N ASP A 279 -1.25 20.92 -15.27
CA ASP A 279 -0.71 20.78 -16.63
C ASP A 279 0.53 19.86 -16.66
N GLU A 280 1.41 19.98 -15.69
CA GLU A 280 2.57 19.08 -15.57
C GLU A 280 2.15 17.65 -15.31
N TYR A 281 1.12 17.44 -14.47
CA TYR A 281 0.55 16.12 -14.25
C TYR A 281 -0.03 15.53 -15.55
N LEU A 282 -0.83 16.31 -16.30
CA LEU A 282 -1.40 15.89 -17.58
C LEU A 282 -0.32 15.54 -18.61
N LYS A 283 0.78 16.29 -18.66
CA LYS A 283 1.96 15.95 -19.50
C LYS A 283 2.55 14.59 -19.12
N LYS A 284 2.61 14.24 -17.81
CA LYS A 284 3.07 12.91 -17.37
C LYS A 284 2.11 11.79 -17.80
N ILE A 285 0.80 12.04 -17.70
CA ILE A 285 -0.22 11.10 -18.20
C ILE A 285 -0.09 10.89 -19.72
N ALA A 286 0.06 11.97 -20.48
CA ALA A 286 0.25 11.91 -21.93
C ALA A 286 1.53 11.14 -22.32
N LEU A 287 2.64 11.37 -21.60
CA LEU A 287 3.90 10.65 -21.78
C LEU A 287 3.74 9.14 -21.55
N LEU A 288 3.09 8.74 -20.45
CA LEU A 288 2.85 7.34 -20.13
C LEU A 288 1.99 6.66 -21.20
N ARG A 289 0.91 7.30 -21.63
CA ARG A 289 0.01 6.77 -22.67
C ARG A 289 0.64 6.72 -24.06
N ALA A 290 1.51 7.68 -24.38
CA ALA A 290 2.25 7.67 -25.65
C ALA A 290 3.20 6.46 -25.75
N ARG A 291 3.82 6.04 -24.63
CA ARG A 291 4.70 4.87 -24.56
C ARG A 291 3.93 3.56 -24.39
N THR A 292 2.83 3.58 -23.64
CA THR A 292 2.01 2.41 -23.30
C THR A 292 0.53 2.79 -23.43
N PRO A 293 -0.09 2.71 -24.61
CA PRO A 293 -1.46 3.19 -24.86
C PRO A 293 -2.53 2.58 -23.95
N GLU A 294 -2.35 1.32 -23.53
CA GLU A 294 -3.28 0.59 -22.68
C GLU A 294 -2.91 0.61 -21.19
N ILE A 295 -2.00 1.49 -20.76
CA ILE A 295 -1.60 1.58 -19.37
C ILE A 295 -2.81 1.92 -18.48
N ALA A 296 -3.02 1.11 -17.44
CA ALA A 296 -4.00 1.43 -16.42
C ALA A 296 -3.40 2.44 -15.44
N ILE A 297 -4.11 3.54 -15.22
CA ILE A 297 -3.67 4.63 -14.34
C ILE A 297 -4.68 4.78 -13.21
N THR A 298 -4.21 4.60 -11.99
CA THR A 298 -4.97 4.86 -10.77
C THR A 298 -4.36 6.01 -9.99
N THR A 299 -5.15 6.65 -9.11
CA THR A 299 -4.72 7.82 -8.37
C THR A 299 -5.26 7.87 -6.94
N ASP A 300 -4.79 8.82 -6.14
CA ASP A 300 -5.39 9.26 -4.90
C ASP A 300 -5.93 10.68 -5.05
N VAL A 301 -7.08 10.96 -4.44
CA VAL A 301 -7.72 12.28 -4.36
C VAL A 301 -8.11 12.57 -2.91
N ILE A 302 -7.78 13.76 -2.43
CA ILE A 302 -8.21 14.29 -1.15
C ILE A 302 -9.19 15.43 -1.41
N VAL A 303 -10.41 15.32 -0.89
CA VAL A 303 -11.43 16.37 -0.96
C VAL A 303 -11.57 17.08 0.37
N GLY A 304 -11.86 18.36 0.35
CA GLY A 304 -12.03 19.18 1.54
C GLY A 304 -10.73 19.50 2.26
N PHE A 305 -9.65 19.71 1.51
CA PHE A 305 -8.41 20.26 2.04
C PHE A 305 -8.65 21.66 2.62
N PRO A 306 -7.95 22.10 3.69
CA PRO A 306 -8.16 23.43 4.26
C PRO A 306 -8.13 24.55 3.23
N GLY A 307 -9.18 25.38 3.21
CA GLY A 307 -9.35 26.45 2.24
C GLY A 307 -9.72 26.04 0.80
N GLU A 308 -9.98 24.77 0.53
CA GLU A 308 -10.48 24.31 -0.78
C GLU A 308 -11.87 24.90 -1.05
N THR A 309 -12.08 25.49 -2.24
CA THR A 309 -13.36 26.05 -2.67
C THR A 309 -14.11 25.09 -3.58
N GLU A 310 -15.38 25.42 -3.90
CA GLU A 310 -16.17 24.62 -4.87
C GLU A 310 -15.52 24.62 -6.26
N GLU A 311 -14.90 25.74 -6.68
CA GLU A 311 -14.17 25.83 -7.95
C GLU A 311 -12.92 24.94 -7.98
N ASP A 312 -12.20 24.85 -6.86
CA ASP A 312 -11.05 23.93 -6.73
C ASP A 312 -11.49 22.46 -6.79
N PHE A 313 -12.59 22.15 -6.12
CA PHE A 313 -13.17 20.83 -6.17
C PHE A 313 -13.66 20.48 -7.60
N GLN A 314 -14.33 21.43 -8.27
CA GLN A 314 -14.74 21.24 -9.68
C GLN A 314 -13.52 20.99 -10.58
N ALA A 315 -12.43 21.74 -10.40
CA ALA A 315 -11.18 21.49 -11.15
C ALA A 315 -10.64 20.08 -10.92
N THR A 316 -10.86 19.50 -9.73
CA THR A 316 -10.50 18.12 -9.43
C THR A 316 -11.39 17.12 -10.19
N LEU A 317 -12.70 17.36 -10.24
CA LEU A 317 -13.63 16.54 -11.04
C LEU A 317 -13.30 16.63 -12.54
N ASP A 318 -13.00 17.83 -13.04
CA ASP A 318 -12.62 18.05 -14.45
C ASP A 318 -11.33 17.30 -14.80
N LEU A 319 -10.32 17.33 -13.93
CA LEU A 319 -9.10 16.54 -14.11
C LEU A 319 -9.38 15.04 -14.14
N MET A 320 -10.22 14.54 -13.22
CA MET A 320 -10.60 13.13 -13.21
C MET A 320 -11.28 12.69 -14.50
N GLN A 321 -12.16 13.54 -15.04
CA GLN A 321 -12.86 13.32 -16.31
C GLN A 321 -11.87 13.31 -17.48
N GLU A 322 -10.96 14.30 -17.55
CA GLU A 322 -9.98 14.48 -18.63
C GLU A 322 -8.99 13.31 -18.67
N VAL A 323 -8.48 12.90 -17.52
CA VAL A 323 -7.57 11.75 -17.42
C VAL A 323 -8.32 10.43 -17.67
N GLY A 324 -9.57 10.29 -17.23
CA GLY A 324 -10.30 9.03 -17.30
C GLY A 324 -9.53 7.92 -16.60
N PHE A 325 -9.36 8.05 -15.29
CA PHE A 325 -8.66 7.06 -14.46
C PHE A 325 -9.32 5.69 -14.48
N ASP A 326 -8.52 4.65 -14.30
CA ASP A 326 -8.99 3.28 -14.14
C ASP A 326 -9.55 2.99 -12.74
N GLY A 327 -9.17 3.79 -11.76
CA GLY A 327 -9.63 3.77 -10.39
C GLY A 327 -8.98 4.86 -9.55
N ALA A 328 -9.61 5.22 -8.44
CA ALA A 328 -9.03 6.15 -7.49
C ALA A 328 -9.36 5.75 -6.06
N PHE A 329 -8.43 5.97 -5.14
CA PHE A 329 -8.73 6.03 -3.72
C PHE A 329 -9.03 7.47 -3.35
N MET A 330 -10.21 7.69 -2.78
CA MET A 330 -10.69 9.03 -2.46
C MET A 330 -10.95 9.17 -0.97
N PHE A 331 -10.48 10.28 -0.42
CA PHE A 331 -10.51 10.53 1.01
C PHE A 331 -11.02 11.93 1.29
N LYS A 332 -11.81 12.07 2.36
CA LYS A 332 -11.99 13.37 2.99
C LYS A 332 -10.67 13.76 3.65
N TYR A 333 -10.28 15.01 3.54
CA TYR A 333 -9.17 15.51 4.34
C TYR A 333 -9.48 15.30 5.84
N SER A 334 -8.53 14.73 6.54
CA SER A 334 -8.56 14.52 7.98
C SER A 334 -7.25 15.05 8.58
N PRO A 335 -7.30 15.95 9.57
CA PRO A 335 -6.11 16.48 10.22
C PRO A 335 -5.23 15.36 10.78
N ARG A 336 -3.92 15.49 10.64
CA ARG A 336 -2.94 14.54 11.20
C ARG A 336 -1.96 15.28 12.09
N PRO A 337 -1.68 14.76 13.31
CA PRO A 337 -0.74 15.40 14.22
C PRO A 337 0.62 15.66 13.57
N HIS A 338 1.18 16.81 13.88
CA HIS A 338 2.49 17.28 13.39
C HIS A 338 2.53 17.70 11.91
N THR A 339 1.43 17.59 11.16
CA THR A 339 1.36 18.07 9.78
C THR A 339 1.07 19.58 9.74
N GLU A 340 1.53 20.24 8.67
CA GLU A 340 1.29 21.67 8.49
C GLU A 340 -0.21 21.96 8.26
N ALA A 341 -0.88 21.11 7.47
CA ALA A 341 -2.29 21.25 7.14
C ALA A 341 -3.23 21.14 8.35
N GLU A 342 -2.82 20.45 9.43
CA GLU A 342 -3.57 20.41 10.70
C GLU A 342 -3.82 21.81 11.28
N ARG A 343 -2.86 22.73 11.07
CA ARG A 343 -2.87 24.08 11.63
C ARG A 343 -3.35 25.14 10.66
N MET A 344 -3.66 24.78 9.43
CA MET A 344 -4.19 25.72 8.45
C MET A 344 -5.57 26.21 8.86
N PRO A 345 -5.87 27.51 8.63
CA PRO A 345 -7.23 28.03 8.79
C PRO A 345 -8.19 27.41 7.77
N ASP A 346 -9.45 27.81 7.84
CA ASP A 346 -10.49 27.48 6.85
C ASP A 346 -10.72 25.96 6.68
N GLN A 347 -10.73 25.25 7.80
CA GLN A 347 -11.11 23.83 7.84
C GLN A 347 -12.59 23.68 7.42
N LEU A 348 -12.84 22.83 6.42
CA LEU A 348 -14.19 22.60 5.92
C LEU A 348 -15.00 21.72 6.88
N SER A 349 -16.33 21.90 6.85
CA SER A 349 -17.24 21.06 7.62
C SER A 349 -17.24 19.60 7.10
N GLU A 350 -17.49 18.66 8.00
CA GLU A 350 -17.60 17.24 7.62
C GLU A 350 -18.74 16.96 6.64
N GLU A 351 -19.79 17.78 6.68
CA GLU A 351 -20.91 17.70 5.75
C GLU A 351 -20.48 18.11 4.32
N ALA A 352 -19.76 19.22 4.17
CA ALA A 352 -19.25 19.65 2.87
C ALA A 352 -18.29 18.61 2.27
N LYS A 353 -17.33 18.13 3.06
CA LYS A 353 -16.42 17.04 2.66
C LYS A 353 -17.17 15.77 2.27
N GLY A 354 -18.26 15.43 2.98
CA GLY A 354 -19.11 14.28 2.68
C GLY A 354 -19.76 14.40 1.32
N ARG A 355 -20.42 15.53 1.03
CA ARG A 355 -21.06 15.79 -0.28
C ARG A 355 -20.05 15.71 -1.44
N TRP A 356 -18.88 16.34 -1.30
CA TRP A 356 -17.84 16.29 -2.33
C TRP A 356 -17.30 14.89 -2.55
N LEU A 357 -17.08 14.14 -1.48
CA LEU A 357 -16.63 12.75 -1.60
C LEU A 357 -17.66 11.89 -2.36
N GLU A 358 -18.96 12.05 -2.08
CA GLU A 358 -20.03 11.32 -2.78
C GLU A 358 -20.04 11.64 -4.29
N GLN A 359 -19.91 12.93 -4.64
CA GLN A 359 -19.84 13.35 -6.07
C GLN A 359 -18.61 12.76 -6.77
N ALA A 360 -17.43 12.83 -6.13
CA ALA A 360 -16.20 12.27 -6.68
C ALA A 360 -16.29 10.74 -6.83
N LEU A 361 -16.88 10.03 -5.86
CA LEU A 361 -17.12 8.58 -5.94
C LEU A 361 -18.07 8.20 -7.08
N ALA A 362 -19.15 8.98 -7.27
CA ALA A 362 -20.10 8.75 -8.35
C ALA A 362 -19.43 8.92 -9.74
N LEU A 363 -18.63 9.98 -9.90
CA LEU A 363 -17.83 10.19 -11.11
C LEU A 363 -16.86 9.03 -11.33
N MET A 364 -16.10 8.62 -10.32
CA MET A 364 -15.11 7.58 -10.46
C MET A 364 -15.73 6.22 -10.83
N ASN A 365 -16.88 5.88 -10.25
CA ASN A 365 -17.60 4.66 -10.61
C ASN A 365 -17.99 4.64 -12.10
N ARG A 366 -18.42 5.79 -12.65
CA ARG A 366 -18.72 5.92 -14.08
C ARG A 366 -17.46 5.73 -14.93
N LEU A 367 -16.38 6.44 -14.60
CA LEU A 367 -15.11 6.34 -15.33
C LEU A 367 -14.52 4.93 -15.28
N SER A 368 -14.51 4.30 -14.12
CA SER A 368 -14.04 2.90 -13.97
C SER A 368 -14.87 1.94 -14.82
N LEU A 369 -16.20 2.11 -14.85
CA LEU A 369 -17.06 1.29 -15.69
C LEU A 369 -16.76 1.47 -17.17
N GLU A 370 -16.59 2.71 -17.64
CA GLU A 370 -16.21 3.04 -19.04
C GLU A 370 -14.89 2.36 -19.41
N ARG A 371 -13.86 2.47 -18.55
CA ARG A 371 -12.57 1.81 -18.74
C ARG A 371 -12.69 0.28 -18.75
N ASN A 372 -13.50 -0.28 -17.87
CA ASN A 372 -13.68 -1.73 -17.80
C ASN A 372 -14.49 -2.26 -18.99
N ARG A 373 -15.46 -1.51 -19.50
CA ARG A 373 -16.21 -1.87 -20.72
C ARG A 373 -15.32 -2.00 -21.97
N ALA A 374 -14.20 -1.29 -22.03
CA ALA A 374 -13.23 -1.43 -23.14
C ALA A 374 -12.58 -2.82 -23.22
N TYR A 375 -12.75 -3.66 -22.18
CA TYR A 375 -12.28 -5.05 -22.18
C TYR A 375 -13.32 -6.05 -22.72
N LEU A 376 -14.59 -5.66 -22.90
CA LEU A 376 -15.63 -6.56 -23.38
C LEU A 376 -15.25 -7.14 -24.76
N GLY A 377 -15.39 -8.48 -24.89
CA GLY A 377 -15.04 -9.23 -26.11
C GLY A 377 -13.54 -9.46 -26.29
N ARG A 378 -12.67 -8.94 -25.41
CA ARG A 378 -11.23 -9.18 -25.46
C ARG A 378 -10.86 -10.42 -24.67
N THR A 379 -9.80 -11.11 -25.09
CA THR A 379 -9.12 -12.15 -24.30
C THR A 379 -7.95 -11.51 -23.58
N VAL A 380 -7.86 -11.72 -22.26
CA VAL A 380 -6.80 -11.17 -21.41
C VAL A 380 -6.09 -12.26 -20.64
N GLU A 381 -4.80 -12.06 -20.38
CA GLU A 381 -4.03 -12.91 -19.49
C GLU A 381 -4.31 -12.55 -18.02
N VAL A 382 -4.69 -13.54 -17.22
CA VAL A 382 -5.00 -13.41 -15.80
C VAL A 382 -4.06 -14.27 -14.97
N LEU A 383 -3.39 -13.69 -13.99
CA LEU A 383 -2.72 -14.43 -12.92
C LEU A 383 -3.77 -14.82 -11.89
N VAL A 384 -3.99 -16.13 -11.76
CA VAL A 384 -4.98 -16.67 -10.82
C VAL A 384 -4.51 -16.51 -9.39
N ASN A 385 -5.36 -15.94 -8.55
CA ASN A 385 -5.10 -15.83 -7.12
C ASN A 385 -6.44 -15.79 -6.36
N ARG A 386 -6.76 -16.88 -5.67
CA ARG A 386 -7.99 -17.00 -4.89
C ARG A 386 -8.06 -16.05 -3.70
N GLU A 387 -6.91 -15.59 -3.19
CA GLU A 387 -6.87 -14.60 -2.11
C GLU A 387 -7.49 -13.26 -2.52
N ASP A 388 -7.58 -12.97 -3.83
CA ASP A 388 -8.26 -11.78 -4.34
C ASP A 388 -9.80 -11.89 -4.27
N ALA A 389 -10.35 -13.09 -4.05
CA ALA A 389 -11.77 -13.31 -3.89
C ALA A 389 -12.22 -12.82 -2.50
N LYS A 390 -12.78 -11.62 -2.44
CA LYS A 390 -13.48 -11.12 -1.24
C LYS A 390 -14.91 -11.66 -1.23
N GLY A 391 -15.14 -12.77 -0.54
CA GLY A 391 -16.45 -13.43 -0.42
C GLY A 391 -16.50 -14.78 -1.11
N ASN A 392 -17.57 -15.52 -0.82
CA ASN A 392 -17.81 -16.85 -1.39
C ASN A 392 -18.24 -16.67 -2.85
N THR A 393 -17.33 -16.86 -3.79
CA THR A 393 -17.64 -16.89 -5.21
C THR A 393 -17.36 -18.30 -5.71
N ASP A 394 -18.34 -18.92 -6.37
CA ASP A 394 -18.16 -20.18 -7.12
C ASP A 394 -17.27 -19.98 -8.36
N ARG A 395 -16.66 -18.81 -8.50
CA ARG A 395 -15.81 -18.42 -9.62
C ARG A 395 -14.36 -18.26 -9.19
N HIS A 396 -13.46 -18.56 -10.13
CA HIS A 396 -12.05 -18.23 -9.96
C HIS A 396 -11.82 -16.72 -9.99
N THR A 397 -10.78 -16.26 -9.32
CA THR A 397 -10.42 -14.86 -9.27
C THR A 397 -8.93 -14.69 -9.59
N GLY A 398 -8.59 -13.61 -10.26
CA GLY A 398 -7.21 -13.25 -10.53
C GLY A 398 -7.10 -11.81 -11.03
N ARG A 399 -5.91 -11.44 -11.51
CA ARG A 399 -5.64 -10.08 -11.99
C ARG A 399 -4.97 -10.07 -13.35
N THR A 400 -5.39 -9.12 -14.18
CA THR A 400 -4.68 -8.81 -15.44
C THR A 400 -3.36 -8.09 -15.17
N ARG A 401 -2.54 -7.90 -16.20
CA ARG A 401 -1.33 -7.06 -16.13
C ARG A 401 -1.68 -5.61 -15.74
N GLN A 402 -2.81 -5.08 -16.19
CA GLN A 402 -3.36 -3.76 -15.84
C GLN A 402 -3.98 -3.71 -14.42
N ASN A 403 -3.79 -4.78 -13.63
CA ASN A 403 -4.30 -4.91 -12.27
C ASN A 403 -5.83 -4.95 -12.14
N LYS A 404 -6.55 -5.24 -13.23
CA LYS A 404 -7.99 -5.44 -13.17
C LYS A 404 -8.31 -6.77 -12.50
N ILE A 405 -9.24 -6.76 -11.55
CA ILE A 405 -9.78 -7.99 -10.96
C ILE A 405 -10.67 -8.66 -12.00
N VAL A 406 -10.52 -9.96 -12.17
CA VAL A 406 -11.34 -10.78 -13.08
C VAL A 406 -11.92 -11.94 -12.30
N HIS A 407 -13.25 -12.05 -12.32
CA HIS A 407 -13.98 -13.25 -11.86
C HIS A 407 -14.38 -14.07 -13.08
N PHE A 408 -14.01 -15.34 -13.14
CA PHE A 408 -14.20 -16.15 -14.34
C PHE A 408 -14.55 -17.60 -14.02
N GLY A 409 -15.28 -18.25 -14.94
CA GLY A 409 -15.54 -19.69 -14.96
C GLY A 409 -14.44 -20.46 -15.66
N GLY A 410 -14.33 -21.75 -15.37
CA GLY A 410 -13.39 -22.68 -16.03
C GLY A 410 -13.05 -23.86 -15.14
N GLU A 411 -12.66 -24.97 -15.76
CA GLU A 411 -12.24 -26.17 -15.06
C GLU A 411 -10.72 -26.32 -15.05
N GLY A 412 -10.17 -26.99 -14.03
CA GLY A 412 -8.74 -27.30 -13.93
C GLY A 412 -7.86 -26.08 -13.67
N VAL A 413 -8.44 -24.99 -13.14
CA VAL A 413 -7.71 -23.75 -12.81
C VAL A 413 -6.89 -23.95 -11.54
N VAL A 414 -5.60 -23.63 -11.61
CA VAL A 414 -4.65 -23.75 -10.51
C VAL A 414 -4.23 -22.35 -10.04
N ASP A 415 -4.20 -22.14 -8.73
CA ASP A 415 -3.66 -20.92 -8.15
C ASP A 415 -2.20 -20.68 -8.59
N GLY A 416 -1.86 -19.43 -8.90
CA GLY A 416 -0.55 -19.06 -9.41
C GLY A 416 -0.33 -19.36 -10.89
N SER A 417 -1.32 -19.93 -11.60
CA SER A 417 -1.22 -20.09 -13.05
C SER A 417 -1.61 -18.81 -13.80
N PHE A 418 -1.06 -18.66 -15.01
CA PHE A 418 -1.51 -17.67 -15.97
C PHE A 418 -2.52 -18.34 -16.91
N VAL A 419 -3.69 -17.75 -17.03
CA VAL A 419 -4.77 -18.27 -17.89
C VAL A 419 -5.28 -17.17 -18.82
N SER A 420 -5.77 -17.57 -20.00
CA SER A 420 -6.46 -16.66 -20.92
C SER A 420 -7.94 -16.65 -20.59
N VAL A 421 -8.52 -15.46 -20.43
CA VAL A 421 -9.94 -15.27 -20.09
C VAL A 421 -10.59 -14.36 -21.11
N ALA A 422 -11.65 -14.82 -21.77
CA ALA A 422 -12.52 -14.00 -22.61
C ALA A 422 -13.47 -13.19 -21.72
N ILE A 423 -13.43 -11.86 -21.82
CA ILE A 423 -14.20 -10.95 -20.98
C ILE A 423 -15.61 -10.81 -21.56
N THR A 424 -16.61 -11.17 -20.75
CA THR A 424 -18.04 -11.16 -21.10
C THR A 424 -18.85 -10.13 -20.33
N GLY A 425 -18.31 -9.59 -19.23
CA GLY A 425 -18.98 -8.62 -18.37
C GLY A 425 -18.03 -7.64 -17.73
N ALA A 426 -18.54 -6.46 -17.39
CA ALA A 426 -17.78 -5.41 -16.74
C ALA A 426 -18.64 -4.67 -15.71
N THR A 427 -18.04 -4.43 -14.53
CA THR A 427 -18.57 -3.58 -13.47
C THR A 427 -17.56 -2.46 -13.17
N PRO A 428 -17.89 -1.47 -12.35
CA PRO A 428 -16.89 -0.48 -11.94
C PRO A 428 -15.67 -1.09 -11.22
N LEU A 429 -15.84 -2.24 -10.53
CA LEU A 429 -14.83 -2.80 -9.64
C LEU A 429 -14.08 -4.01 -10.23
N TYR A 430 -14.69 -4.77 -11.14
CA TYR A 430 -14.14 -6.00 -11.68
C TYR A 430 -14.68 -6.34 -13.07
N LEU A 431 -13.98 -7.22 -13.74
CA LEU A 431 -14.37 -7.85 -15.00
C LEU A 431 -14.94 -9.25 -14.73
N GLN A 432 -15.77 -9.72 -15.65
CA GLN A 432 -16.28 -11.10 -15.66
C GLN A 432 -15.89 -11.76 -16.97
N GLY A 433 -15.65 -13.07 -16.93
CA GLY A 433 -15.28 -13.80 -18.14
C GLY A 433 -15.34 -15.30 -17.98
N GLU A 434 -14.91 -15.97 -19.05
CA GLU A 434 -14.78 -17.43 -19.09
C GLU A 434 -13.38 -17.78 -19.60
N MET A 435 -12.77 -18.82 -19.03
CA MET A 435 -11.45 -19.30 -19.48
C MET A 435 -11.55 -19.80 -20.91
N VAL A 436 -10.62 -19.39 -21.75
CA VAL A 436 -10.53 -19.80 -23.16
C VAL A 436 -9.41 -20.81 -23.26
N GLY A 437 -9.76 -22.07 -23.59
CA GLY A 437 -8.86 -23.15 -23.95
C GLY A 437 -7.55 -23.32 -23.14
N ARG A 438 -7.11 -24.52 -22.99
CA ARG A 438 -5.69 -24.80 -22.68
C ARG A 438 -4.84 -24.64 -23.92
#